data_a5b3d58e4abc8a213c7c79c43b763d22
#
_entry.id   a5b3d58e4abc8a213c7c79c43b763d22
#
_cell.length_a   1.000
_cell.length_b   1.000
_cell.length_c   1.000
_cell.angle_alpha   90.00
_cell.angle_beta   90.00
_cell.angle_gamma   90.00
#
_symmetry.space_group_name_H-M   'P 1'
#
loop_
_entity.id
_entity.type
_entity.pdbx_description
1 polymer ?
#
loop_
_entity_poly.entity_id
_entity_poly.type
_entity_poly.pdbx_seq_one_letter_code
_entity_poly.pdbx_strand_id
1 'polypeptide(L)'
;IFNLAAEQFDMNPSTTLYVGDSYDNDVMGAFNGGWHSMWFNHRGRSLKPGTKPVFDLEIDSFEQLFGAVKVLFDLPNNKYIFDINDNENPVLQLGINNGLMMAAERLLESNMSIDKVVILLRLNANQEKILRMKYGR
;
A
#
# COMPACT_ATOMS: atom_id res chain seq x y z
N ILE A 1 11.48 -12.46 -13.20
CA ILE A 1 11.15 -11.02 -13.11
C ILE A 1 11.89 -10.35 -11.95
N PHE A 2 11.99 -11.00 -10.78
CA PHE A 2 12.62 -10.43 -9.57
C PHE A 2 14.10 -10.10 -9.78
N ASN A 3 14.89 -11.02 -10.35
CA ASN A 3 16.30 -10.77 -10.65
C ASN A 3 16.48 -9.62 -11.64
N LEU A 4 15.63 -9.57 -12.68
CA LEU A 4 15.67 -8.49 -13.67
C LEU A 4 15.35 -7.13 -13.01
N ALA A 5 14.37 -7.09 -12.10
CA ALA A 5 14.04 -5.87 -11.37
C ALA A 5 15.20 -5.44 -10.46
N ALA A 6 15.82 -6.40 -9.75
CA ALA A 6 16.97 -6.12 -8.90
C ALA A 6 18.13 -5.48 -9.70
N GLU A 7 18.45 -6.05 -10.86
CA GLU A 7 19.50 -5.54 -11.75
C GLU A 7 19.13 -4.17 -12.35
N GLN A 8 17.90 -4.02 -12.85
CA GLN A 8 17.48 -2.80 -13.55
C GLN A 8 17.37 -1.59 -12.62
N PHE A 9 16.99 -1.81 -11.37
CA PHE A 9 16.74 -0.73 -10.40
C PHE A 9 17.79 -0.67 -9.29
N ASP A 10 18.89 -1.41 -9.40
CA ASP A 10 19.95 -1.51 -8.39
C ASP A 10 19.40 -1.81 -6.98
N MET A 11 18.48 -2.77 -6.92
CA MET A 11 17.81 -3.13 -5.67
C MET A 11 18.58 -4.24 -4.95
N ASN A 12 18.76 -4.09 -3.65
CA ASN A 12 19.34 -5.15 -2.83
C ASN A 12 18.23 -6.11 -2.35
N PRO A 13 18.21 -7.37 -2.81
CA PRO A 13 17.19 -8.34 -2.43
C PRO A 13 17.01 -8.50 -0.90
N SER A 14 18.11 -8.49 -0.13
CA SER A 14 18.07 -8.67 1.33
C SER A 14 17.46 -7.50 2.11
N THR A 15 17.25 -6.37 1.48
CA THR A 15 16.60 -5.19 2.08
C THR A 15 15.33 -4.79 1.33
N THR A 16 14.88 -5.64 0.41
CA THR A 16 13.68 -5.39 -0.40
C THR A 16 12.57 -6.36 -0.02
N LEU A 17 11.39 -5.83 0.19
CA LEU A 17 10.18 -6.60 0.49
C LEU A 17 9.24 -6.57 -0.71
N TYR A 18 8.79 -7.73 -1.13
CA TYR A 18 7.67 -7.88 -2.06
C TYR A 18 6.39 -8.24 -1.32
N VAL A 19 5.32 -7.53 -1.59
CA VAL A 19 3.99 -7.78 -1.01
C VAL A 19 3.05 -8.17 -2.13
N GLY A 20 2.46 -9.37 -2.04
CA GLY A 20 1.55 -9.85 -3.09
C GLY A 20 0.53 -10.86 -2.59
N ASP A 21 -0.57 -11.04 -3.33
CA ASP A 21 -1.68 -11.90 -2.94
C ASP A 21 -1.62 -13.32 -3.53
N SER A 22 -0.76 -13.54 -4.51
CA SER A 22 -0.56 -14.84 -5.13
C SER A 22 0.61 -15.59 -4.50
N TYR A 23 0.31 -16.66 -3.75
CA TYR A 23 1.38 -17.46 -3.15
C TYR A 23 2.34 -18.01 -4.22
N ASP A 24 1.80 -18.62 -5.28
CA ASP A 24 2.62 -19.29 -6.30
C ASP A 24 3.44 -18.30 -7.17
N ASN A 25 2.93 -17.11 -7.45
CA ASN A 25 3.61 -16.14 -8.30
C ASN A 25 4.43 -15.12 -7.51
N ASP A 26 3.81 -14.53 -6.49
CA ASP A 26 4.39 -13.41 -5.76
C ASP A 26 5.35 -13.89 -4.68
N VAL A 27 4.85 -14.72 -3.75
CA VAL A 27 5.63 -15.19 -2.62
C VAL A 27 6.76 -16.11 -3.09
N MET A 28 6.44 -17.12 -3.89
CA MET A 28 7.44 -18.04 -4.43
C MET A 28 8.42 -17.33 -5.37
N GLY A 29 7.94 -16.35 -6.15
CA GLY A 29 8.78 -15.55 -7.03
C GLY A 29 9.79 -14.71 -6.26
N ALA A 30 9.35 -14.00 -5.22
CA ALA A 30 10.22 -13.22 -4.34
C ALA A 30 11.24 -14.11 -3.61
N PHE A 31 10.79 -15.23 -3.02
CA PHE A 31 11.64 -16.20 -2.36
C PHE A 31 12.75 -16.73 -3.29
N ASN A 32 12.39 -17.14 -4.51
CA ASN A 32 13.36 -17.62 -5.51
C ASN A 32 14.34 -16.53 -5.98
N GLY A 33 13.95 -15.26 -5.90
CA GLY A 33 14.80 -14.10 -6.17
C GLY A 33 15.65 -13.66 -4.99
N GLY A 34 15.52 -14.31 -3.82
CA GLY A 34 16.23 -13.93 -2.59
C GLY A 34 15.70 -12.67 -1.92
N TRP A 35 14.48 -12.26 -2.24
CA TRP A 35 13.81 -11.10 -1.66
C TRP A 35 13.02 -11.51 -0.41
N HIS A 36 12.80 -10.57 0.50
CA HIS A 36 11.77 -10.73 1.52
C HIS A 36 10.39 -10.76 0.87
N SER A 37 9.50 -11.59 1.41
CA SER A 37 8.14 -11.71 0.91
C SER A 37 7.11 -11.64 2.02
N MET A 38 6.04 -10.90 1.76
CA MET A 38 4.87 -10.81 2.62
C MET A 38 3.64 -11.26 1.84
N TRP A 39 2.97 -12.28 2.34
CA TRP A 39 1.76 -12.77 1.71
C TRP A 39 0.55 -11.95 2.16
N PHE A 40 -0.05 -11.19 1.22
CA PHE A 40 -1.28 -10.46 1.45
C PHE A 40 -2.49 -11.39 1.25
N ASN A 41 -2.79 -12.17 2.26
CA ASN A 41 -3.83 -13.21 2.21
C ASN A 41 -5.23 -12.68 2.59
N HIS A 42 -5.67 -11.58 1.99
CA HIS A 42 -6.98 -10.96 2.24
C HIS A 42 -8.19 -11.87 1.95
N ARG A 43 -7.98 -13.01 1.27
CA ARG A 43 -9.02 -13.99 0.96
C ARG A 43 -9.01 -15.19 1.89
N GLY A 44 -8.16 -15.23 2.90
CA GLY A 44 -8.05 -16.34 3.86
C GLY A 44 -7.73 -17.68 3.20
N ARG A 45 -6.88 -17.68 2.17
CA ARG A 45 -6.52 -18.92 1.45
C ARG A 45 -5.59 -19.77 2.30
N SER A 46 -5.84 -21.09 2.31
CA SER A 46 -4.91 -22.03 2.92
C SER A 46 -3.91 -22.54 1.90
N LEU A 47 -2.68 -22.79 2.36
CA LEU A 47 -1.69 -23.47 1.55
C LEU A 47 -2.12 -24.92 1.30
N LYS A 48 -1.73 -25.48 0.17
CA LYS A 48 -1.96 -26.90 -0.14
C LYS A 48 -1.33 -27.79 0.95
N PRO A 49 -1.98 -28.90 1.32
CA PRO A 49 -1.38 -29.84 2.26
C PRO A 49 0.05 -30.23 1.87
N GLY A 50 0.97 -30.14 2.82
CA GLY A 50 2.38 -30.45 2.60
C GLY A 50 3.22 -29.29 2.05
N THR A 51 2.62 -28.15 1.68
CA THR A 51 3.38 -26.96 1.27
C THR A 51 4.05 -26.32 2.49
N LYS A 52 5.37 -26.16 2.44
CA LYS A 52 6.12 -25.43 3.47
C LYS A 52 5.99 -23.92 3.20
N PRO A 53 5.56 -23.11 4.19
CA PRO A 53 5.55 -21.66 4.05
C PRO A 53 6.97 -21.13 3.79
N VAL A 54 7.09 -20.19 2.83
CA VAL A 54 8.37 -19.54 2.50
C VAL A 54 8.29 -18.00 2.60
N PHE A 55 7.13 -17.46 2.96
CA PHE A 55 6.99 -16.03 3.24
C PHE A 55 7.57 -15.69 4.61
N ASP A 56 8.06 -14.47 4.76
CA ASP A 56 8.51 -13.95 6.05
C ASP A 56 7.34 -13.63 6.98
N LEU A 57 6.30 -13.00 6.42
CA LEU A 57 5.10 -12.63 7.16
C LEU A 57 3.84 -12.81 6.29
N GLU A 58 2.70 -12.99 6.96
CA GLU A 58 1.37 -13.01 6.35
C GLU A 58 0.52 -11.90 6.96
N ILE A 59 -0.20 -11.17 6.12
CA ILE A 59 -1.16 -10.15 6.51
C ILE A 59 -2.49 -10.38 5.76
N ASP A 60 -3.60 -10.01 6.36
CA ASP A 60 -4.93 -10.10 5.75
C ASP A 60 -5.54 -8.73 5.43
N SER A 61 -4.96 -7.65 5.96
CA SER A 61 -5.38 -6.28 5.73
C SER A 61 -4.19 -5.33 5.59
N PHE A 62 -4.41 -4.18 4.93
CA PHE A 62 -3.35 -3.17 4.77
C PHE A 62 -3.02 -2.43 6.07
N GLU A 63 -3.92 -2.44 7.06
CA GLU A 63 -3.65 -1.88 8.37
C GLU A 63 -2.51 -2.59 9.09
N GLN A 64 -2.33 -3.88 8.80
CA GLN A 64 -1.25 -4.68 9.39
C GLN A 64 0.11 -4.41 8.73
N LEU A 65 0.14 -3.85 7.51
CA LEU A 65 1.36 -3.72 6.70
C LEU A 65 2.48 -2.99 7.44
N PHE A 66 2.19 -1.86 8.07
CA PHE A 66 3.21 -1.06 8.74
C PHE A 66 3.81 -1.77 9.94
N GLY A 67 2.98 -2.42 10.75
CA GLY A 67 3.44 -3.23 11.87
C GLY A 67 4.33 -4.37 11.41
N ALA A 68 3.93 -5.05 10.34
CA ALA A 68 4.66 -6.17 9.76
C ALA A 68 6.03 -5.73 9.19
N VAL A 69 6.10 -4.62 8.47
CA VAL A 69 7.36 -4.07 7.93
C VAL A 69 8.32 -3.68 9.07
N LYS A 70 7.81 -3.05 10.13
CA LYS A 70 8.62 -2.71 11.31
C LYS A 70 9.23 -3.95 11.96
N VAL A 71 8.44 -4.99 12.13
CA VAL A 71 8.91 -6.25 12.71
C VAL A 71 9.96 -6.92 11.82
N LEU A 72 9.70 -6.98 10.50
CA LEU A 72 10.58 -7.66 9.56
C LEU A 72 11.98 -7.03 9.49
N PHE A 73 12.05 -5.71 9.48
CA PHE A 73 13.31 -4.98 9.32
C PHE A 73 13.85 -4.38 10.62
N ASP A 74 13.29 -4.78 11.77
CA ASP A 74 13.68 -4.24 13.10
C ASP A 74 13.75 -2.70 13.11
N LEU A 75 12.78 -2.07 12.46
CA LEU A 75 12.77 -0.63 12.33
C LEU A 75 12.39 0.03 13.66
N PRO A 76 13.15 1.04 14.09
CA PRO A 76 12.85 1.75 15.32
C PRO A 76 11.44 2.38 15.26
N ASN A 77 10.78 2.47 16.41
CA ASN A 77 9.50 3.19 16.57
C ASN A 77 9.70 4.70 16.35
N ASN A 78 10.41 5.06 15.29
CA ASN A 78 10.67 6.44 14.94
C ASN A 78 9.48 7.03 14.19
N LYS A 79 9.14 8.25 14.58
CA LYS A 79 8.13 9.16 14.07
C LYS A 79 8.12 9.33 12.52
N TYR A 80 9.14 8.85 11.83
CA TYR A 80 9.39 9.12 10.40
C TYR A 80 8.96 8.00 9.44
N ILE A 81 8.58 6.83 9.96
CA ILE A 81 8.12 5.74 9.10
C ILE A 81 6.62 5.61 9.26
N PHE A 82 5.86 6.36 8.48
CA PHE A 82 4.42 6.22 8.32
C PHE A 82 3.55 6.57 9.54
N ASP A 83 3.85 7.67 10.23
CA ASP A 83 2.78 8.36 10.93
C ASP A 83 1.87 8.99 9.86
N ILE A 84 0.73 8.37 9.58
CA ILE A 84 -0.30 8.94 8.69
C ILE A 84 -0.81 10.29 9.20
N ASN A 85 -0.52 10.62 10.46
CA ASN A 85 -0.75 11.92 11.06
C ASN A 85 0.45 12.87 10.93
N ASP A 86 1.57 12.43 10.32
CA ASP A 86 2.71 13.29 10.06
C ASP A 86 2.39 14.29 8.94
N ASN A 87 1.75 15.37 9.33
CA ASN A 87 1.44 16.50 8.45
C ASN A 87 2.70 17.22 7.93
N GLU A 88 3.89 16.86 8.43
CA GLU A 88 5.16 17.46 8.06
C GLU A 88 5.92 16.69 6.96
N ASN A 89 5.47 15.46 6.61
CA ASN A 89 6.10 14.70 5.52
C ASN A 89 5.45 15.04 4.16
N PRO A 90 6.09 15.86 3.31
CA PRO A 90 5.47 16.32 2.07
C PRO A 90 5.24 15.20 1.06
N VAL A 91 6.05 14.14 1.06
CA VAL A 91 5.89 13.01 0.14
C VAL A 91 4.69 12.15 0.54
N LEU A 92 4.53 11.88 1.84
CA LEU A 92 3.40 11.15 2.38
C LEU A 92 2.10 11.93 2.15
N GLN A 93 2.09 13.23 2.45
CA GLN A 93 0.94 14.11 2.24
C GLN A 93 0.56 14.21 0.76
N LEU A 94 1.55 14.28 -0.13
CA LEU A 94 1.30 14.26 -1.58
C LEU A 94 0.65 12.94 -2.01
N GLY A 95 1.12 11.79 -1.51
CA GLY A 95 0.55 10.48 -1.81
C GLY A 95 -0.89 10.34 -1.28
N ILE A 96 -1.15 10.74 -0.04
CA ILE A 96 -2.49 10.74 0.55
C ILE A 96 -3.43 11.67 -0.23
N ASN A 97 -2.99 12.89 -0.52
CA ASN A 97 -3.79 13.87 -1.26
C ASN A 97 -4.14 13.38 -2.67
N ASN A 98 -3.17 12.81 -3.39
CA ASN A 98 -3.42 12.25 -4.72
C ASN A 98 -4.39 11.07 -4.66
N GLY A 99 -4.22 10.15 -3.70
CA GLY A 99 -5.13 9.02 -3.51
C GLY A 99 -6.56 9.45 -3.20
N LEU A 100 -6.73 10.43 -2.30
CA LEU A 100 -8.05 10.99 -1.97
C LEU A 100 -8.71 11.69 -3.15
N MET A 101 -7.94 12.46 -3.93
CA MET A 101 -8.46 13.15 -5.12
C MET A 101 -8.88 12.16 -6.20
N MET A 102 -8.11 11.10 -6.45
CA MET A 102 -8.50 10.04 -7.39
C MET A 102 -9.76 9.29 -6.94
N ALA A 103 -9.89 9.00 -5.64
CA ALA A 103 -11.10 8.39 -5.10
C ALA A 103 -12.32 9.32 -5.23
N ALA A 104 -12.15 10.62 -4.97
CA ALA A 104 -13.18 11.61 -5.13
C ALA A 104 -13.68 11.69 -6.58
N GLU A 105 -12.78 11.72 -7.55
CA GLU A 105 -13.12 11.76 -8.97
C GLU A 105 -13.96 10.54 -9.39
N ARG A 106 -13.56 9.34 -8.98
CA ARG A 106 -14.32 8.10 -9.26
C ARG A 106 -15.73 8.11 -8.65
N LEU A 107 -15.88 8.66 -7.45
CA LEU A 107 -17.19 8.78 -6.81
C LEU A 107 -18.08 9.80 -7.53
N LEU A 108 -17.53 10.90 -8.04
CA LEU A 108 -18.25 11.87 -8.86
C LEU A 108 -18.66 11.28 -10.22
N GLU A 109 -17.80 10.48 -10.85
CA GLU A 109 -18.13 9.73 -12.08
C GLU A 109 -19.28 8.75 -11.87
N SER A 110 -19.46 8.23 -10.66
CA SER A 110 -20.61 7.40 -10.27
C SER A 110 -21.87 8.18 -9.91
N ASN A 111 -21.96 9.47 -10.29
CA ASN A 111 -23.06 10.40 -10.01
C ASN A 111 -23.29 10.73 -8.52
N MET A 112 -22.26 10.58 -7.68
CA MET A 112 -22.33 11.07 -6.30
C MET A 112 -22.17 12.60 -6.27
N SER A 113 -22.94 13.29 -5.44
CA SER A 113 -22.80 14.75 -5.30
C SER A 113 -21.49 15.13 -4.61
N ILE A 114 -20.92 16.29 -4.95
CA ILE A 114 -19.68 16.81 -4.35
C ILE A 114 -19.79 16.85 -2.82
N ASP A 115 -20.91 17.32 -2.27
CA ASP A 115 -21.10 17.40 -0.82
C ASP A 115 -21.00 16.03 -0.14
N LYS A 116 -21.57 14.99 -0.75
CA LYS A 116 -21.46 13.62 -0.24
C LYS A 116 -20.03 13.11 -0.33
N VAL A 117 -19.32 13.38 -1.41
CA VAL A 117 -17.92 13.00 -1.61
C VAL A 117 -17.02 13.66 -0.57
N VAL A 118 -17.20 14.97 -0.33
CA VAL A 118 -16.44 15.74 0.68
C VAL A 118 -16.61 15.14 2.07
N ILE A 119 -17.85 14.83 2.45
CA ILE A 119 -18.15 14.22 3.78
C ILE A 119 -17.59 12.80 3.87
N LEU A 120 -17.81 11.96 2.84
CA LEU A 120 -17.41 10.55 2.84
C LEU A 120 -15.88 10.39 2.96
N LEU A 121 -15.14 11.18 2.19
CA LEU A 121 -13.67 11.13 2.15
C LEU A 121 -13.01 12.07 3.16
N ARG A 122 -13.79 12.83 3.93
CA ARG A 122 -13.30 13.84 4.91
C ARG A 122 -12.29 14.80 4.28
N LEU A 123 -12.61 15.31 3.10
CA LEU A 123 -11.74 16.21 2.35
C LEU A 123 -11.58 17.55 3.08
N ASN A 124 -10.36 18.08 3.04
CA ASN A 124 -10.11 19.41 3.58
C ASN A 124 -10.60 20.53 2.62
N ALA A 125 -10.64 21.76 3.11
CA ALA A 125 -11.16 22.91 2.37
C ALA A 125 -10.45 23.14 1.02
N ASN A 126 -9.16 22.85 0.93
CA ASN A 126 -8.39 22.97 -0.32
C ASN A 126 -8.79 21.91 -1.35
N GLN A 127 -8.94 20.67 -0.91
CA GLN A 127 -9.37 19.54 -1.74
C GLN A 127 -10.82 19.75 -2.23
N GLU A 128 -11.72 20.18 -1.36
CA GLU A 128 -13.09 20.55 -1.71
C GLU A 128 -13.11 21.66 -2.75
N LYS A 129 -12.33 22.72 -2.56
CA LYS A 129 -12.25 23.84 -3.51
C LYS A 129 -11.80 23.36 -4.90
N ILE A 130 -10.81 22.50 -4.99
CA ILE A 130 -10.34 21.93 -6.26
C ILE A 130 -11.46 21.14 -6.94
N LEU A 131 -12.18 20.29 -6.21
CA LEU A 131 -13.30 19.52 -6.77
C LEU A 131 -14.43 20.42 -7.26
N ARG A 132 -14.80 21.45 -6.51
CA ARG A 132 -15.84 22.40 -6.92
C ARG A 132 -15.42 23.21 -8.13
N MET A 133 -14.16 23.57 -8.27
CA MET A 133 -13.64 24.25 -9.47
C MET A 133 -13.66 23.35 -10.70
N LYS A 134 -13.37 22.05 -10.54
CA LYS A 134 -13.27 21.09 -11.66
C LYS A 134 -14.62 20.50 -12.05
N TYR A 135 -15.51 20.24 -11.10
CA TYR A 135 -16.76 19.50 -11.29
C TYR A 135 -18.01 20.26 -10.84
N GLY A 136 -17.88 21.39 -10.15
CA GLY A 136 -19.00 22.24 -9.76
C GLY A 136 -19.54 23.02 -10.97
N ARG A 137 -20.67 22.57 -11.49
CA ARG A 137 -21.46 23.32 -12.48
C ARG A 137 -22.68 23.89 -11.80
#